data_4743fc273ea0483b4b03e1e4773e8fb9
#
_entry.id   4743fc273ea0483b4b03e1e4773e8fb9
#
_cell.length_a   1.000
_cell.length_b   1.000
_cell.length_c   1.000
_cell.angle_alpha   90.00
_cell.angle_beta   90.00
_cell.angle_gamma   90.00
#
_symmetry.space_group_name_H-M   'P 1'
#
loop_
_entity.id
_entity.type
_entity.pdbx_description
1 polymer ?
#
loop_
_entity_poly.entity_id
_entity_poly.type
_entity_poly.pdbx_seq_one_letter_code
_entity_poly.pdbx_strand_id
1 'polypeptide(L)'
;MAKTGETQDRCTQYALDVVSGKITAGEYVRLACQRHLDDIEKSKAAPYKYYFDVEKSEEIINFAEELTIAEGEENEHVTAYPFQCFILGSLNGWRTKEKSYRRFRTSYVQLGRQNGKSFINGILACYYGNFDGYKYGKIFCTATKQDQANIVFDEVAKFINSDEDLSEWFKVHDHNHTIDCLLTRSEIKALSGDTKSLDGHRAYLGIVDEYHAHKTNQMYKLLEGGIKKLKSALISVITTAGFDLKSPCYKLYEYCCNLLKGVFENDSQFVYIAQMDEHDDRYVPENWIKANPILEFDRDALENLIPIAHTARDMGGEDLRDFLVKQLNMWMQWSNSLYIKDIAKWKACAVLKSLKDFRGSKCYVGVDLSSGGDLTSIAIVIPFMVDGVKKYFVHTHSFIPSSRVDEHIKTDKVPYDVWIEKGLVTVTETLGGIKTDYKYIIKYLEDLVKEYDLKPQLICYDPHNASAFLSDLEALGFDSISVTQTAKELNDATVDFRLEILAGNVEIEGIEVGKEGNKIVVPADGLLVWSIANAKTISNNYGEIKIDKDITTERIDPIDAIIDAWKHAMKEEYRPDVNETVNEWLEQFEKYMKKGGEK
;
A
#
# COMPACT_ATOMS: atom_id res chain seq x y z
N MET A 1 -13.60 24.16 -48.93
CA MET A 1 -12.68 25.24 -48.46
C MET A 1 -12.03 24.74 -47.19
N ALA A 2 -10.79 24.31 -47.29
CA ALA A 2 -10.03 23.84 -46.14
C ALA A 2 -9.78 25.05 -45.19
N LYS A 3 -10.31 24.97 -43.98
CA LYS A 3 -9.88 25.84 -42.89
C LYS A 3 -8.47 25.38 -42.50
N THR A 4 -7.47 26.22 -42.78
CA THR A 4 -6.16 26.16 -42.14
C THR A 4 -6.32 26.61 -40.69
N GLY A 5 -6.90 25.72 -39.85
CA GLY A 5 -6.89 25.88 -38.40
C GLY A 5 -5.69 25.10 -37.86
N GLU A 6 -4.92 25.69 -36.97
CA GLU A 6 -3.94 24.99 -36.16
C GLU A 6 -4.63 23.75 -35.57
N THR A 7 -4.02 22.58 -35.76
CA THR A 7 -4.54 21.33 -35.20
C THR A 7 -4.55 21.47 -33.68
N GLN A 8 -5.71 21.39 -33.06
CA GLN A 8 -5.85 21.47 -31.61
C GLN A 8 -5.06 20.29 -30.99
N ASP A 9 -4.25 20.55 -29.98
CA ASP A 9 -3.52 19.52 -29.23
C ASP A 9 -4.03 19.48 -27.79
N ARG A 10 -5.15 18.79 -27.59
CA ARG A 10 -5.82 18.65 -26.30
C ARG A 10 -4.99 17.87 -25.29
N CYS A 11 -4.22 16.91 -25.76
CA CYS A 11 -3.34 16.10 -24.93
C CYS A 11 -2.24 16.96 -24.29
N THR A 12 -1.50 17.71 -25.09
CA THR A 12 -0.43 18.60 -24.61
C THR A 12 -1.00 19.78 -23.81
N GLN A 13 -2.18 20.29 -24.21
CA GLN A 13 -2.82 21.38 -23.47
C GLN A 13 -3.16 20.99 -22.04
N TYR A 14 -3.70 19.78 -21.82
CA TYR A 14 -3.92 19.26 -20.46
C TYR A 14 -2.62 19.20 -19.66
N ALA A 15 -1.54 18.70 -20.26
CA ALA A 15 -0.25 18.63 -19.58
C ALA A 15 0.28 20.02 -19.16
N LEU A 16 0.13 21.03 -20.03
CA LEU A 16 0.49 22.41 -19.72
C LEU A 16 -0.37 22.99 -18.60
N ASP A 17 -1.68 22.78 -18.63
CA ASP A 17 -2.62 23.27 -17.62
C ASP A 17 -2.36 22.64 -16.24
N VAL A 18 -2.00 21.35 -16.18
CA VAL A 18 -1.61 20.66 -14.94
C VAL A 18 -0.28 21.18 -14.40
N VAL A 19 0.75 21.27 -15.24
CA VAL A 19 2.10 21.70 -14.81
C VAL A 19 2.11 23.17 -14.38
N SER A 20 1.30 24.02 -15.02
CA SER A 20 1.13 25.42 -14.61
C SER A 20 0.29 25.60 -13.36
N GLY A 21 -0.38 24.55 -12.86
CA GLY A 21 -1.27 24.62 -11.71
C GLY A 21 -2.67 25.18 -12.01
N LYS A 22 -3.04 25.32 -13.28
CA LYS A 22 -4.38 25.74 -13.69
C LYS A 22 -5.42 24.64 -13.44
N ILE A 23 -5.02 23.37 -13.54
CA ILE A 23 -5.81 22.20 -13.20
C ILE A 23 -5.23 21.57 -11.93
N THR A 24 -6.09 21.28 -10.96
CA THR A 24 -5.70 20.63 -9.71
C THR A 24 -5.31 19.17 -9.96
N ALA A 25 -4.10 18.79 -9.57
CA ALA A 25 -3.60 17.42 -9.79
C ALA A 25 -2.62 16.98 -8.70
N GLY A 26 -2.59 15.68 -8.38
CA GLY A 26 -1.63 15.08 -7.47
C GLY A 26 -0.21 14.99 -8.06
N GLU A 27 0.78 14.68 -7.20
CA GLU A 27 2.21 14.61 -7.58
C GLU A 27 2.43 13.76 -8.84
N TYR A 28 1.88 12.55 -8.88
CA TYR A 28 2.16 11.62 -9.98
C TYR A 28 1.51 12.02 -11.31
N VAL A 29 0.36 12.69 -11.28
CA VAL A 29 -0.24 13.27 -12.50
C VAL A 29 0.63 14.41 -13.00
N ARG A 30 1.12 15.31 -12.13
CA ARG A 30 2.05 16.37 -12.49
C ARG A 30 3.33 15.82 -13.11
N LEU A 31 3.91 14.76 -12.51
CA LEU A 31 5.11 14.09 -13.05
C LEU A 31 4.85 13.43 -14.40
N ALA A 32 3.67 12.82 -14.62
CA ALA A 32 3.30 12.24 -15.91
C ALA A 32 3.17 13.30 -17.00
N CYS A 33 2.53 14.43 -16.67
CA CYS A 33 2.40 15.59 -17.56
C CYS A 33 3.77 16.22 -17.85
N GLN A 34 4.61 16.42 -16.84
CA GLN A 34 5.97 16.93 -17.03
C GLN A 34 6.80 16.02 -17.93
N ARG A 35 6.73 14.69 -17.72
CA ARG A 35 7.40 13.71 -18.59
C ARG A 35 6.96 13.84 -20.04
N HIS A 36 5.66 14.06 -20.29
CA HIS A 36 5.15 14.28 -21.65
C HIS A 36 5.77 15.52 -22.29
N LEU A 37 5.80 16.63 -21.58
CA LEU A 37 6.38 17.90 -22.06
C LEU A 37 7.91 17.78 -22.29
N ASP A 38 8.63 17.17 -21.35
CA ASP A 38 10.06 16.91 -21.47
C ASP A 38 10.38 16.02 -22.68
N ASP A 39 9.55 15.02 -22.94
CA ASP A 39 9.74 14.10 -24.07
C ASP A 39 9.39 14.77 -25.41
N ILE A 40 8.45 15.73 -25.46
CA ILE A 40 8.25 16.60 -26.63
C ILE A 40 9.53 17.40 -26.91
N GLU A 41 10.15 18.00 -25.91
CA GLU A 41 11.42 18.71 -26.10
C GLU A 41 12.55 17.77 -26.56
N LYS A 42 12.69 16.60 -25.93
CA LYS A 42 13.67 15.57 -26.35
C LYS A 42 13.43 15.12 -27.81
N SER A 43 12.17 15.08 -28.24
CA SER A 43 11.82 14.64 -29.59
C SER A 43 12.39 15.50 -30.71
N LYS A 44 12.72 16.76 -30.43
CA LYS A 44 13.36 17.68 -31.35
C LYS A 44 14.82 17.29 -31.68
N ALA A 45 15.45 16.49 -30.82
CA ALA A 45 16.81 16.01 -31.04
C ALA A 45 16.83 14.72 -31.89
N ALA A 46 17.80 14.62 -32.81
CA ALA A 46 17.92 13.49 -33.73
C ALA A 46 18.11 12.12 -33.04
N PRO A 47 18.87 11.97 -31.93
CA PRO A 47 19.06 10.68 -31.27
C PRO A 47 17.80 10.12 -30.57
N TYR A 48 16.81 10.97 -30.25
CA TYR A 48 15.61 10.51 -29.59
C TYR A 48 14.71 9.72 -30.54
N LYS A 49 14.29 8.55 -30.14
CA LYS A 49 13.62 7.56 -31.01
C LYS A 49 12.15 7.85 -31.29
N TYR A 50 11.54 8.75 -30.51
CA TYR A 50 10.10 8.97 -30.51
C TYR A 50 9.76 10.42 -30.89
N TYR A 51 8.52 10.60 -31.37
CA TYR A 51 7.90 11.90 -31.60
C TYR A 51 6.44 11.84 -31.21
N PHE A 52 5.85 12.98 -30.93
CA PHE A 52 4.44 13.09 -30.66
C PHE A 52 3.70 13.50 -31.94
N ASP A 53 2.77 12.66 -32.36
CA ASP A 53 1.94 12.83 -33.53
C ASP A 53 0.58 13.39 -33.08
N VAL A 54 0.39 14.70 -33.23
CA VAL A 54 -0.82 15.41 -32.79
C VAL A 54 -2.05 14.90 -33.57
N GLU A 55 -1.92 14.60 -34.87
CA GLU A 55 -3.04 14.08 -35.66
C GLU A 55 -3.51 12.74 -35.10
N LYS A 56 -2.59 11.82 -34.81
CA LYS A 56 -2.91 10.53 -34.20
C LYS A 56 -3.47 10.66 -32.79
N SER A 57 -3.02 11.66 -32.03
CA SER A 57 -3.59 11.99 -30.70
C SER A 57 -5.04 12.44 -30.84
N GLU A 58 -5.32 13.36 -31.75
CA GLU A 58 -6.66 13.90 -31.96
C GLU A 58 -7.63 12.89 -32.63
N GLU A 59 -7.11 11.98 -33.49
CA GLU A 59 -7.94 10.94 -34.12
C GLU A 59 -8.70 10.09 -33.07
N ILE A 60 -8.03 9.60 -32.03
CA ILE A 60 -8.68 8.77 -31.00
C ILE A 60 -9.59 9.60 -30.08
N ILE A 61 -9.21 10.86 -29.82
CA ILE A 61 -10.03 11.75 -28.98
C ILE A 61 -11.31 12.12 -29.75
N ASN A 62 -11.20 12.48 -31.02
CA ASN A 62 -12.36 12.78 -31.86
C ASN A 62 -13.26 11.54 -32.02
N PHE A 63 -12.68 10.36 -32.23
CA PHE A 63 -13.43 9.11 -32.23
C PHE A 63 -14.22 8.90 -30.93
N ALA A 64 -13.62 9.22 -29.78
CA ALA A 64 -14.33 9.12 -28.50
C ALA A 64 -15.53 10.07 -28.40
N GLU A 65 -15.42 11.27 -28.94
CA GLU A 65 -16.48 12.28 -28.90
C GLU A 65 -17.57 12.10 -29.95
N GLU A 66 -17.30 11.32 -31.00
CA GLU A 66 -18.34 10.88 -31.96
C GLU A 66 -19.24 9.77 -31.37
N LEU A 67 -18.80 9.09 -30.29
CA LEU A 67 -19.59 8.03 -29.68
C LEU A 67 -20.82 8.60 -28.97
N THR A 68 -21.92 7.87 -29.05
CA THR A 68 -23.16 8.18 -28.33
C THR A 68 -23.32 7.24 -27.13
N ILE A 69 -23.63 7.76 -25.96
CA ILE A 69 -23.92 6.96 -24.77
C ILE A 69 -25.44 6.92 -24.58
N ALA A 70 -26.02 5.73 -24.58
CA ALA A 70 -27.43 5.50 -24.32
C ALA A 70 -27.73 5.33 -22.81
N GLU A 71 -27.10 6.12 -21.96
CA GLU A 71 -27.39 6.14 -20.51
C GLU A 71 -28.11 7.45 -20.17
N GLY A 72 -29.34 7.35 -19.67
CA GLY A 72 -30.17 8.50 -19.31
C GLY A 72 -31.35 8.72 -20.23
N GLU A 73 -31.90 9.93 -20.25
CA GLU A 73 -33.13 10.23 -20.95
C GLU A 73 -32.93 10.57 -22.43
N GLU A 74 -31.73 10.91 -22.88
CA GLU A 74 -31.43 11.32 -24.26
C GLU A 74 -30.08 10.73 -24.73
N ASN A 75 -30.00 10.40 -26.03
CA ASN A 75 -28.74 9.99 -26.67
C ASN A 75 -27.85 11.23 -26.87
N GLU A 76 -26.95 11.46 -25.95
CA GLU A 76 -25.97 12.54 -26.03
C GLU A 76 -24.62 12.05 -26.56
N HIS A 77 -23.92 12.93 -27.28
CA HIS A 77 -22.53 12.67 -27.64
C HIS A 77 -21.62 12.75 -26.43
N VAL A 78 -20.63 11.88 -26.40
CA VAL A 78 -19.62 11.87 -25.34
C VAL A 78 -18.81 13.15 -25.39
N THR A 79 -18.60 13.77 -24.24
CA THR A 79 -17.57 14.79 -24.06
C THR A 79 -16.39 14.19 -23.32
N ALA A 80 -15.25 14.06 -24.00
CA ALA A 80 -14.04 13.57 -23.36
C ALA A 80 -13.45 14.63 -22.40
N TYR A 81 -13.34 14.29 -21.13
CA TYR A 81 -12.70 15.17 -20.16
C TYR A 81 -11.21 15.36 -20.45
N PRO A 82 -10.61 16.51 -20.12
CA PRO A 82 -9.21 16.81 -20.44
C PRO A 82 -8.20 15.76 -19.99
N PHE A 83 -8.40 15.11 -18.83
CA PHE A 83 -7.53 14.02 -18.37
C PHE A 83 -7.69 12.74 -19.22
N GLN A 84 -8.87 12.47 -19.75
CA GLN A 84 -9.12 11.36 -20.69
C GLN A 84 -8.46 11.64 -22.03
N CYS A 85 -8.54 12.90 -22.52
CA CYS A 85 -7.81 13.33 -23.71
C CYS A 85 -6.30 13.12 -23.54
N PHE A 86 -5.74 13.41 -22.37
CA PHE A 86 -4.32 13.18 -22.08
C PHE A 86 -3.96 11.67 -22.13
N ILE A 87 -4.78 10.81 -21.51
CA ILE A 87 -4.53 9.36 -21.48
C ILE A 87 -4.64 8.77 -22.89
N LEU A 88 -5.76 9.00 -23.57
CA LEU A 88 -6.03 8.46 -24.91
C LEU A 88 -5.04 9.02 -25.94
N GLY A 89 -4.86 10.35 -25.94
CA GLY A 89 -3.95 11.04 -26.84
C GLY A 89 -2.50 10.62 -26.65
N SER A 90 -2.03 10.46 -25.42
CA SER A 90 -0.66 9.96 -25.15
C SER A 90 -0.47 8.53 -25.67
N LEU A 91 -1.42 7.62 -25.42
CA LEU A 91 -1.32 6.23 -25.84
C LEU A 91 -1.32 6.09 -27.38
N ASN A 92 -2.04 6.95 -28.08
CA ASN A 92 -2.13 6.90 -29.53
C ASN A 92 -1.14 7.83 -30.27
N GLY A 93 -0.84 9.01 -29.70
CA GLY A 93 -0.01 10.04 -30.36
C GLY A 93 1.49 9.79 -30.27
N TRP A 94 2.02 9.18 -29.20
CA TRP A 94 3.45 8.90 -29.12
C TRP A 94 3.87 7.78 -30.08
N ARG A 95 4.76 8.08 -31.03
CA ARG A 95 5.18 7.20 -32.12
C ARG A 95 6.70 7.08 -32.26
N THR A 96 7.16 5.96 -32.86
CA THR A 96 8.57 5.81 -33.24
C THR A 96 8.86 6.55 -34.54
N LYS A 97 9.97 7.30 -34.62
CA LYS A 97 10.39 8.07 -35.81
C LYS A 97 10.61 7.21 -37.06
N GLU A 98 11.06 5.98 -36.87
CA GLU A 98 11.42 5.11 -37.98
C GLU A 98 10.21 4.54 -38.73
N LYS A 99 9.18 4.07 -38.00
CA LYS A 99 8.07 3.30 -38.60
C LYS A 99 6.69 3.70 -38.08
N SER A 100 6.61 4.78 -37.35
CA SER A 100 5.36 5.28 -36.73
C SER A 100 4.60 4.22 -35.90
N TYR A 101 5.31 3.27 -35.29
CA TYR A 101 4.71 2.35 -34.32
C TYR A 101 4.43 3.08 -33.01
N ARG A 102 3.39 2.67 -32.28
CA ARG A 102 3.11 3.20 -30.95
C ARG A 102 4.31 2.99 -30.03
N ARG A 103 4.68 4.05 -29.28
CA ARG A 103 5.77 4.03 -28.30
C ARG A 103 5.44 3.15 -27.13
N PHE A 104 4.24 3.37 -26.55
CA PHE A 104 3.83 2.68 -25.34
C PHE A 104 3.37 1.26 -25.63
N ARG A 105 3.99 0.32 -24.94
CA ARG A 105 3.70 -1.13 -25.01
C ARG A 105 2.91 -1.61 -23.82
N THR A 106 3.02 -0.88 -22.72
CA THR A 106 2.32 -1.10 -21.47
C THR A 106 1.83 0.23 -20.94
N SER A 107 0.64 0.22 -20.34
CA SER A 107 0.12 1.37 -19.59
C SER A 107 -0.31 0.94 -18.20
N TYR A 108 -0.15 1.84 -17.25
CA TYR A 108 -0.70 1.76 -15.90
C TYR A 108 -1.51 3.02 -15.62
N VAL A 109 -2.82 2.85 -15.51
CA VAL A 109 -3.76 3.94 -15.24
C VAL A 109 -4.48 3.65 -13.92
N GLN A 110 -4.24 4.47 -12.92
CA GLN A 110 -4.89 4.38 -11.62
C GLN A 110 -5.77 5.60 -11.39
N LEU A 111 -7.08 5.37 -11.28
CA LEU A 111 -8.12 6.39 -11.10
C LEU A 111 -9.08 5.96 -10.00
N GLY A 112 -9.62 6.89 -9.24
CA GLY A 112 -10.73 6.65 -8.31
C GLY A 112 -11.95 6.03 -9.02
N ARG A 113 -12.93 5.57 -8.24
CA ARG A 113 -14.19 5.08 -8.83
C ARG A 113 -14.90 6.20 -9.58
N GLN A 114 -15.69 5.82 -10.60
CA GLN A 114 -16.52 6.75 -11.40
C GLN A 114 -15.75 7.82 -12.18
N ASN A 115 -14.46 7.58 -12.48
CA ASN A 115 -13.65 8.45 -13.35
C ASN A 115 -13.55 7.92 -14.80
N GLY A 116 -14.53 7.18 -15.28
CA GLY A 116 -14.59 6.72 -16.66
C GLY A 116 -13.55 5.68 -17.06
N LYS A 117 -13.10 4.80 -16.14
CA LYS A 117 -12.13 3.73 -16.45
C LYS A 117 -12.64 2.78 -17.55
N SER A 118 -13.86 2.27 -17.40
CA SER A 118 -14.46 1.36 -18.39
C SER A 118 -14.68 2.04 -19.73
N PHE A 119 -15.05 3.31 -19.72
CA PHE A 119 -15.17 4.16 -20.91
C PHE A 119 -13.83 4.26 -21.66
N ILE A 120 -12.71 4.60 -21.00
CA ILE A 120 -11.38 4.66 -21.62
C ILE A 120 -11.02 3.30 -22.26
N ASN A 121 -11.26 2.19 -21.55
CA ASN A 121 -11.00 0.85 -22.06
C ASN A 121 -11.90 0.50 -23.24
N GLY A 122 -13.17 0.89 -23.22
CA GLY A 122 -14.12 0.70 -24.30
C GLY A 122 -13.68 1.42 -25.57
N ILE A 123 -13.25 2.69 -25.46
CA ILE A 123 -12.70 3.47 -26.57
C ILE A 123 -11.47 2.78 -27.16
N LEU A 124 -10.51 2.37 -26.32
CA LEU A 124 -9.30 1.67 -26.77
C LEU A 124 -9.66 0.38 -27.52
N ALA A 125 -10.63 -0.39 -27.01
CA ALA A 125 -11.06 -1.64 -27.63
C ALA A 125 -11.71 -1.40 -29.00
N CYS A 126 -12.65 -0.45 -29.12
CA CYS A 126 -13.28 -0.10 -30.39
C CYS A 126 -12.29 0.45 -31.39
N TYR A 127 -11.51 1.45 -31.00
CA TYR A 127 -10.58 2.13 -31.89
C TYR A 127 -9.48 1.19 -32.40
N TYR A 128 -8.81 0.44 -31.50
CA TYR A 128 -7.75 -0.49 -31.90
C TYR A 128 -8.29 -1.75 -32.59
N GLY A 129 -9.57 -2.08 -32.36
CA GLY A 129 -10.24 -3.16 -33.01
C GLY A 129 -10.47 -2.88 -34.51
N ASN A 130 -10.95 -1.69 -34.85
CA ASN A 130 -11.45 -1.41 -36.19
C ASN A 130 -10.77 -0.24 -36.92
N PHE A 131 -10.25 0.79 -36.20
CA PHE A 131 -9.84 2.06 -36.81
C PHE A 131 -8.32 2.28 -36.84
N ASP A 132 -7.53 1.56 -36.02
CA ASP A 132 -6.06 1.68 -36.00
C ASP A 132 -5.36 1.00 -37.21
N GLY A 133 -6.10 0.32 -38.06
CA GLY A 133 -5.61 -0.28 -39.32
C GLY A 133 -4.93 -1.64 -39.18
N TYR A 134 -4.78 -2.18 -37.95
CA TYR A 134 -4.20 -3.51 -37.75
C TYR A 134 -5.22 -4.62 -38.03
N LYS A 135 -4.90 -5.52 -38.94
CA LYS A 135 -5.81 -6.61 -39.38
C LYS A 135 -5.62 -7.87 -38.53
N TYR A 136 -6.74 -8.59 -38.31
CA TYR A 136 -6.78 -9.84 -37.53
C TYR A 136 -6.25 -9.70 -36.11
N GLY A 137 -6.42 -8.53 -35.51
CA GLY A 137 -6.04 -8.25 -34.11
C GLY A 137 -6.91 -9.03 -33.13
N LYS A 138 -6.32 -9.48 -32.03
CA LYS A 138 -7.05 -10.03 -30.91
C LYS A 138 -7.02 -9.02 -29.77
N ILE A 139 -8.19 -8.59 -29.34
CA ILE A 139 -8.40 -7.67 -28.23
C ILE A 139 -9.01 -8.48 -27.08
N PHE A 140 -8.33 -8.52 -25.95
CA PHE A 140 -8.80 -9.25 -24.77
C PHE A 140 -9.11 -8.29 -23.63
N CYS A 141 -10.35 -8.33 -23.15
CA CYS A 141 -10.79 -7.67 -21.93
C CYS A 141 -10.72 -8.69 -20.79
N THR A 142 -9.82 -8.50 -19.83
CA THR A 142 -9.55 -9.49 -18.78
C THR A 142 -9.77 -8.92 -17.39
N ALA A 143 -10.39 -9.71 -16.52
CA ALA A 143 -10.56 -9.43 -15.10
C ALA A 143 -10.53 -10.73 -14.27
N THR A 144 -10.60 -10.63 -12.94
CA THR A 144 -10.57 -11.79 -12.04
C THR A 144 -11.84 -12.65 -12.15
N LYS A 145 -12.98 -12.05 -12.46
CA LYS A 145 -14.28 -12.72 -12.64
C LYS A 145 -14.83 -12.41 -14.02
N GLN A 146 -15.63 -13.31 -14.58
CA GLN A 146 -16.25 -13.14 -15.90
C GLN A 146 -17.15 -11.89 -15.92
N ASP A 147 -17.95 -11.68 -14.89
CA ASP A 147 -18.85 -10.52 -14.80
C ASP A 147 -18.08 -9.19 -14.85
N GLN A 148 -16.88 -9.13 -14.26
CA GLN A 148 -16.01 -7.95 -14.35
C GLN A 148 -15.39 -7.77 -15.74
N ALA A 149 -14.97 -8.86 -16.39
CA ALA A 149 -14.46 -8.80 -17.77
C ALA A 149 -15.56 -8.36 -18.77
N ASN A 150 -16.81 -8.73 -18.47
CA ASN A 150 -17.96 -8.35 -19.28
C ASN A 150 -18.26 -6.84 -19.16
N ILE A 151 -17.91 -6.14 -18.08
CA ILE A 151 -18.16 -4.69 -17.94
C ILE A 151 -17.55 -3.91 -19.12
N VAL A 152 -16.30 -4.22 -19.50
CA VAL A 152 -15.66 -3.56 -20.65
C VAL A 152 -16.31 -4.00 -21.95
N PHE A 153 -16.68 -5.27 -22.09
CA PHE A 153 -17.42 -5.79 -23.25
C PHE A 153 -18.78 -5.08 -23.40
N ASP A 154 -19.54 -4.96 -22.28
CA ASP A 154 -20.85 -4.32 -22.26
C ASP A 154 -20.76 -2.83 -22.64
N GLU A 155 -19.69 -2.15 -22.20
CA GLU A 155 -19.43 -0.76 -22.57
C GLU A 155 -19.18 -0.62 -24.08
N VAL A 156 -18.36 -1.51 -24.65
CA VAL A 156 -18.15 -1.57 -26.11
C VAL A 156 -19.46 -1.87 -26.84
N ALA A 157 -20.25 -2.82 -26.35
CA ALA A 157 -21.53 -3.19 -26.94
C ALA A 157 -22.54 -2.04 -26.88
N LYS A 158 -22.56 -1.25 -25.78
CA LYS A 158 -23.39 -0.04 -25.68
C LYS A 158 -23.02 0.97 -26.75
N PHE A 159 -21.74 1.31 -26.93
CA PHE A 159 -21.31 2.24 -27.99
C PHE A 159 -21.76 1.78 -29.36
N ILE A 160 -21.59 0.49 -29.69
CA ILE A 160 -21.98 -0.06 -30.98
C ILE A 160 -23.50 -0.01 -31.17
N ASN A 161 -24.27 -0.41 -30.16
CA ASN A 161 -25.73 -0.50 -30.28
C ASN A 161 -26.42 0.87 -30.25
N SER A 162 -25.74 1.90 -29.75
CA SER A 162 -26.29 3.28 -29.67
C SER A 162 -26.02 4.12 -30.91
N ASP A 163 -25.22 3.60 -31.86
CA ASP A 163 -24.79 4.31 -33.05
C ASP A 163 -25.03 3.45 -34.29
N GLU A 164 -25.85 3.95 -35.22
CA GLU A 164 -26.20 3.21 -36.45
C GLU A 164 -24.99 2.98 -37.32
N ASP A 165 -24.07 3.96 -37.48
CA ASP A 165 -22.87 3.87 -38.29
C ASP A 165 -21.89 2.84 -37.73
N LEU A 166 -21.71 2.83 -36.39
CA LEU A 166 -20.86 1.84 -35.72
C LEU A 166 -21.42 0.42 -35.88
N SER A 167 -22.74 0.26 -35.80
CA SER A 167 -23.40 -1.05 -35.92
C SER A 167 -23.16 -1.72 -37.30
N GLU A 168 -22.85 -0.94 -38.32
CA GLU A 168 -22.46 -1.47 -39.64
C GLU A 168 -21.04 -2.05 -39.67
N TRP A 169 -20.17 -1.61 -38.75
CA TRP A 169 -18.76 -2.01 -38.74
C TRP A 169 -18.40 -3.02 -37.67
N PHE A 170 -19.35 -3.35 -36.80
CA PHE A 170 -19.17 -4.32 -35.75
C PHE A 170 -20.31 -5.32 -35.69
N LYS A 171 -20.04 -6.52 -35.21
CA LYS A 171 -21.08 -7.52 -34.94
C LYS A 171 -20.95 -8.04 -33.50
N VAL A 172 -21.91 -7.70 -32.67
CA VAL A 172 -21.95 -8.13 -31.29
C VAL A 172 -22.56 -9.53 -31.18
N HIS A 173 -21.92 -10.38 -30.37
CA HIS A 173 -22.37 -11.73 -30.07
C HIS A 173 -22.48 -11.89 -28.55
N ASP A 174 -23.65 -11.55 -27.99
CA ASP A 174 -23.88 -11.53 -26.53
C ASP A 174 -23.69 -12.90 -25.87
N HIS A 175 -24.08 -14.00 -26.57
CA HIS A 175 -24.06 -15.33 -26.00
C HIS A 175 -22.66 -15.86 -25.65
N ASN A 176 -21.61 -15.35 -26.26
CA ASN A 176 -20.23 -15.75 -26.04
C ASN A 176 -19.30 -14.58 -25.69
N HIS A 177 -19.85 -13.39 -25.48
CA HIS A 177 -19.17 -12.13 -25.15
C HIS A 177 -18.01 -11.83 -26.11
N THR A 178 -18.30 -11.88 -27.44
CA THR A 178 -17.37 -11.52 -28.49
C THR A 178 -17.95 -10.47 -29.43
N ILE A 179 -17.09 -9.62 -29.97
CA ILE A 179 -17.44 -8.64 -31.01
C ILE A 179 -16.48 -8.79 -32.17
N ASP A 180 -17.06 -9.00 -33.37
CA ASP A 180 -16.30 -9.02 -34.60
C ASP A 180 -16.14 -7.59 -35.14
N CYS A 181 -14.91 -7.16 -35.41
CA CYS A 181 -14.56 -5.89 -36.01
C CYS A 181 -14.45 -6.10 -37.54
N LEU A 182 -15.45 -5.63 -38.27
CA LEU A 182 -15.63 -6.04 -39.68
C LEU A 182 -14.62 -5.42 -40.65
N LEU A 183 -14.13 -4.19 -40.38
CA LEU A 183 -13.14 -3.51 -41.24
C LEU A 183 -11.77 -4.19 -41.21
N THR A 184 -11.36 -4.66 -40.06
CA THR A 184 -10.02 -5.23 -39.82
C THR A 184 -10.04 -6.76 -39.73
N ARG A 185 -11.20 -7.37 -39.56
CA ARG A 185 -11.39 -8.79 -39.19
C ARG A 185 -10.75 -9.13 -37.84
N SER A 186 -10.71 -8.16 -36.98
CA SER A 186 -10.25 -8.32 -35.58
C SER A 186 -11.40 -8.80 -34.71
N GLU A 187 -11.08 -9.24 -33.49
CA GLU A 187 -12.05 -9.76 -32.52
C GLU A 187 -11.79 -9.16 -31.16
N ILE A 188 -12.84 -8.66 -30.51
CA ILE A 188 -12.83 -8.26 -29.10
C ILE A 188 -13.49 -9.38 -28.30
N LYS A 189 -12.86 -9.81 -27.20
CA LYS A 189 -13.35 -10.91 -26.38
C LYS A 189 -13.14 -10.65 -24.90
N ALA A 190 -14.20 -10.84 -24.09
CA ALA A 190 -14.11 -10.87 -22.65
C ALA A 190 -13.61 -12.23 -22.16
N LEU A 191 -12.61 -12.24 -21.27
CA LEU A 191 -11.99 -13.45 -20.71
C LEU A 191 -11.86 -13.33 -19.21
N SER A 192 -12.26 -14.38 -18.50
CA SER A 192 -12.05 -14.49 -17.05
C SER A 192 -10.79 -15.27 -16.72
N GLY A 193 -10.48 -15.40 -15.43
CA GLY A 193 -9.26 -15.96 -14.85
C GLY A 193 -8.81 -17.37 -15.30
N ASP A 194 -9.48 -18.00 -16.28
CA ASP A 194 -8.99 -19.24 -16.90
C ASP A 194 -7.87 -18.92 -17.91
N THR A 195 -6.64 -18.93 -17.38
CA THR A 195 -5.42 -18.62 -18.13
C THR A 195 -5.09 -19.63 -19.21
N LYS A 196 -5.68 -20.84 -19.20
CA LYS A 196 -5.45 -21.86 -20.20
C LYS A 196 -5.96 -21.44 -21.58
N SER A 197 -7.00 -20.62 -21.63
CA SER A 197 -7.57 -20.11 -22.88
C SER A 197 -6.71 -19.04 -23.56
N LEU A 198 -5.75 -18.42 -22.83
CA LEU A 198 -4.87 -17.37 -23.34
C LEU A 198 -3.50 -17.88 -23.79
N ASP A 199 -3.13 -19.09 -23.41
CA ASP A 199 -1.82 -19.63 -23.74
C ASP A 199 -1.69 -19.82 -25.27
N GLY A 200 -0.66 -19.19 -25.86
CA GLY A 200 -0.43 -19.18 -27.32
C GLY A 200 -1.13 -18.06 -28.10
N HIS A 201 -2.01 -17.27 -27.50
CA HIS A 201 -2.66 -16.14 -28.19
C HIS A 201 -1.77 -14.87 -28.19
N ARG A 202 -1.85 -14.12 -29.29
CA ARG A 202 -1.14 -12.84 -29.47
C ARG A 202 -2.14 -11.70 -29.32
N ALA A 203 -2.13 -11.07 -28.14
CA ALA A 203 -2.96 -9.91 -27.90
C ALA A 203 -2.43 -8.68 -28.66
N TYR A 204 -3.25 -8.06 -29.51
CA TYR A 204 -2.96 -6.74 -30.08
C TYR A 204 -3.27 -5.64 -29.05
N LEU A 205 -4.36 -5.81 -28.30
CA LEU A 205 -4.67 -5.07 -27.11
C LEU A 205 -5.06 -6.05 -25.99
N GLY A 206 -4.39 -5.98 -24.86
CA GLY A 206 -4.76 -6.70 -23.65
C GLY A 206 -5.18 -5.70 -22.58
N ILE A 207 -6.46 -5.68 -22.23
CA ILE A 207 -7.00 -4.85 -21.14
C ILE A 207 -7.02 -5.70 -19.88
N VAL A 208 -6.33 -5.24 -18.84
CA VAL A 208 -6.33 -5.85 -17.50
C VAL A 208 -7.06 -4.90 -16.57
N ASP A 209 -8.35 -5.18 -16.36
CA ASP A 209 -9.21 -4.35 -15.54
C ASP A 209 -9.18 -4.80 -14.07
N GLU A 210 -9.39 -3.84 -13.18
CA GLU A 210 -9.38 -4.01 -11.72
C GLU A 210 -8.17 -4.83 -11.22
N TYR A 211 -6.97 -4.47 -11.71
CA TYR A 211 -5.75 -5.24 -11.45
C TYR A 211 -5.42 -5.36 -9.95
N HIS A 212 -5.89 -4.42 -9.11
CA HIS A 212 -5.78 -4.49 -7.66
C HIS A 212 -6.42 -5.75 -7.04
N ALA A 213 -7.43 -6.34 -7.72
CA ALA A 213 -8.11 -7.54 -7.25
C ALA A 213 -7.41 -8.85 -7.67
N HIS A 214 -6.41 -8.79 -8.54
CA HIS A 214 -5.68 -9.97 -9.01
C HIS A 214 -4.72 -10.49 -7.95
N LYS A 215 -4.91 -11.74 -7.51
CA LYS A 215 -4.04 -12.39 -6.51
C LYS A 215 -2.65 -12.74 -7.05
N THR A 216 -2.55 -12.99 -8.36
CA THR A 216 -1.30 -13.36 -9.04
C THR A 216 -1.11 -12.49 -10.29
N ASN A 217 0.13 -12.40 -10.78
CA ASN A 217 0.45 -11.68 -12.02
C ASN A 217 0.31 -12.55 -13.28
N GLN A 218 -0.26 -13.74 -13.17
CA GLN A 218 -0.26 -14.73 -14.26
C GLN A 218 -0.93 -14.20 -15.53
N MET A 219 -2.11 -13.58 -15.41
CA MET A 219 -2.84 -12.98 -16.53
C MET A 219 -2.02 -11.90 -17.24
N TYR A 220 -1.45 -10.97 -16.49
CA TYR A 220 -0.58 -9.92 -17.02
C TYR A 220 0.63 -10.52 -17.76
N LYS A 221 1.30 -11.51 -17.18
CA LYS A 221 2.47 -12.17 -17.77
C LYS A 221 2.15 -12.95 -19.04
N LEU A 222 1.00 -13.56 -19.13
CA LEU A 222 0.54 -14.23 -20.37
C LEU A 222 0.34 -13.22 -21.51
N LEU A 223 -0.32 -12.11 -21.24
CA LEU A 223 -0.49 -11.02 -22.20
C LEU A 223 0.87 -10.44 -22.61
N GLU A 224 1.76 -10.15 -21.64
CA GLU A 224 3.11 -9.64 -21.89
C GLU A 224 3.95 -10.58 -22.78
N GLY A 225 3.86 -11.88 -22.54
CA GLY A 225 4.50 -12.89 -23.40
C GLY A 225 3.96 -12.88 -24.84
N GLY A 226 2.67 -12.66 -25.01
CA GLY A 226 1.99 -12.64 -26.30
C GLY A 226 2.35 -11.46 -27.21
N ILE A 227 2.70 -10.29 -26.67
CA ILE A 227 2.96 -9.06 -27.45
C ILE A 227 4.38 -8.96 -28.00
N LYS A 228 5.31 -9.83 -27.64
CA LYS A 228 6.75 -9.72 -27.94
C LYS A 228 7.05 -9.49 -29.43
N LYS A 229 6.32 -10.14 -30.32
CA LYS A 229 6.51 -10.03 -31.79
C LYS A 229 5.63 -8.96 -32.45
N LEU A 230 4.65 -8.40 -31.75
CA LEU A 230 3.74 -7.40 -32.28
C LEU A 230 4.31 -5.99 -32.05
N LYS A 231 4.37 -5.18 -33.11
CA LYS A 231 5.12 -3.89 -33.05
C LYS A 231 4.36 -2.76 -32.38
N SER A 232 3.03 -2.74 -32.47
CA SER A 232 2.18 -1.69 -31.87
C SER A 232 1.17 -2.27 -30.87
N ALA A 233 1.39 -3.47 -30.30
CA ALA A 233 0.50 -4.02 -29.30
C ALA A 233 0.61 -3.26 -27.98
N LEU A 234 -0.47 -3.20 -27.23
CA LEU A 234 -0.59 -2.53 -25.92
C LEU A 234 -1.17 -3.49 -24.88
N ILE A 235 -0.61 -3.49 -23.69
CA ILE A 235 -1.26 -4.01 -22.48
C ILE A 235 -1.69 -2.79 -21.65
N SER A 236 -3.00 -2.61 -21.53
CA SER A 236 -3.59 -1.54 -20.73
C SER A 236 -4.01 -2.08 -19.37
N VAL A 237 -3.28 -1.71 -18.33
CA VAL A 237 -3.68 -1.96 -16.94
C VAL A 237 -4.44 -0.76 -16.45
N ILE A 238 -5.68 -0.98 -16.00
CA ILE A 238 -6.51 0.05 -15.41
C ILE A 238 -7.06 -0.44 -14.06
N THR A 239 -7.03 0.42 -13.05
CA THR A 239 -7.36 -0.01 -11.69
C THR A 239 -7.70 1.17 -10.77
N THR A 240 -8.29 0.87 -9.63
CA THR A 240 -8.20 1.71 -8.42
C THR A 240 -7.03 1.26 -7.56
N ALA A 241 -6.76 1.97 -6.46
CA ALA A 241 -5.97 1.43 -5.36
C ALA A 241 -6.66 0.20 -4.73
N GLY A 242 -5.93 -0.54 -3.93
CA GLY A 242 -6.40 -1.77 -3.28
C GLY A 242 -6.01 -1.87 -1.82
N PHE A 243 -6.35 -3.02 -1.23
CA PHE A 243 -6.18 -3.31 0.21
C PHE A 243 -5.00 -4.24 0.51
N ASP A 244 -4.22 -4.61 -0.50
CA ASP A 244 -3.09 -5.54 -0.36
C ASP A 244 -1.82 -4.94 -0.95
N LEU A 245 -0.94 -4.46 -0.06
CA LEU A 245 0.37 -3.90 -0.43
C LEU A 245 1.38 -4.96 -0.91
N LYS A 246 1.03 -6.25 -0.87
CA LYS A 246 1.84 -7.35 -1.39
C LYS A 246 1.38 -7.83 -2.77
N SER A 247 0.24 -7.31 -3.25
CA SER A 247 -0.35 -7.69 -4.53
C SER A 247 0.58 -7.40 -5.71
N PRO A 248 0.44 -8.14 -6.82
CA PRO A 248 1.15 -7.83 -8.05
C PRO A 248 0.87 -6.40 -8.57
N CYS A 249 -0.34 -5.90 -8.35
CA CYS A 249 -0.73 -4.56 -8.74
C CYS A 249 0.04 -3.49 -7.94
N TYR A 250 0.18 -3.67 -6.61
CA TYR A 250 0.93 -2.73 -5.79
C TYR A 250 2.42 -2.67 -6.19
N LYS A 251 3.03 -3.82 -6.51
CA LYS A 251 4.41 -3.87 -7.02
C LYS A 251 4.58 -3.12 -8.34
N LEU A 252 3.59 -3.24 -9.24
CA LEU A 252 3.59 -2.49 -10.50
C LEU A 252 3.37 -1.00 -10.24
N TYR A 253 2.51 -0.62 -9.29
CA TYR A 253 2.31 0.74 -8.82
C TYR A 253 3.62 1.36 -8.32
N GLU A 254 4.34 0.70 -7.40
CA GLU A 254 5.63 1.19 -6.89
C GLU A 254 6.65 1.37 -8.02
N TYR A 255 6.72 0.41 -8.95
CA TYR A 255 7.57 0.53 -10.13
C TYR A 255 7.20 1.77 -10.96
N CYS A 256 5.91 2.00 -11.20
CA CYS A 256 5.41 3.16 -11.96
C CYS A 256 5.68 4.49 -11.25
N CYS A 257 5.52 4.55 -9.92
CA CYS A 257 5.88 5.72 -9.12
C CYS A 257 7.37 6.06 -9.24
N ASN A 258 8.24 5.05 -9.11
CA ASN A 258 9.68 5.20 -9.24
C ASN A 258 10.10 5.61 -10.67
N LEU A 259 9.38 5.11 -11.68
CA LEU A 259 9.59 5.52 -13.06
C LEU A 259 9.28 7.02 -13.27
N LEU A 260 8.16 7.51 -12.74
CA LEU A 260 7.79 8.94 -12.80
C LEU A 260 8.77 9.83 -12.02
N LYS A 261 9.32 9.34 -10.92
CA LYS A 261 10.36 10.02 -10.11
C LYS A 261 11.76 9.98 -10.75
N GLY A 262 11.90 9.30 -11.89
CA GLY A 262 13.19 9.19 -12.59
C GLY A 262 14.19 8.23 -11.94
N VAL A 263 13.76 7.37 -11.03
CA VAL A 263 14.60 6.31 -10.42
C VAL A 263 14.86 5.18 -11.43
N PHE A 264 13.87 4.90 -12.28
CA PHE A 264 13.97 3.92 -13.36
C PHE A 264 13.72 4.58 -14.71
N GLU A 265 14.24 3.97 -15.77
CA GLU A 265 14.00 4.38 -17.16
C GLU A 265 13.25 3.29 -17.92
N ASN A 266 12.10 3.63 -18.48
CA ASN A 266 11.35 2.79 -19.40
C ASN A 266 10.47 3.64 -20.33
N ASP A 267 10.95 3.86 -21.52
CA ASP A 267 10.25 4.67 -22.53
C ASP A 267 8.96 4.05 -23.03
N SER A 268 8.80 2.73 -22.90
CA SER A 268 7.64 1.99 -23.41
C SER A 268 6.50 1.84 -22.40
N GLN A 269 6.69 2.33 -21.16
CA GLN A 269 5.67 2.32 -20.12
C GLN A 269 4.96 3.67 -20.02
N PHE A 270 3.66 3.70 -20.27
CA PHE A 270 2.81 4.85 -19.91
C PHE A 270 2.33 4.74 -18.48
N VAL A 271 2.28 5.87 -17.78
CA VAL A 271 1.83 5.92 -16.39
C VAL A 271 0.93 7.14 -16.19
N TYR A 272 -0.24 6.91 -15.59
CA TYR A 272 -1.13 7.95 -15.08
C TYR A 272 -1.70 7.50 -13.73
N ILE A 273 -1.36 8.18 -12.64
CA ILE A 273 -1.77 7.83 -11.29
C ILE A 273 -2.40 9.06 -10.65
N ALA A 274 -3.73 9.06 -10.57
CA ALA A 274 -4.50 10.06 -9.86
C ALA A 274 -4.78 9.55 -8.43
N GLN A 275 -4.14 10.16 -7.47
CA GLN A 275 -4.31 9.87 -6.04
C GLN A 275 -4.05 11.13 -5.22
N MET A 276 -4.48 11.13 -3.97
CA MET A 276 -4.10 12.17 -3.03
C MET A 276 -2.60 12.16 -2.76
N ASP A 277 -2.03 13.34 -2.51
CA ASP A 277 -0.64 13.45 -2.06
C ASP A 277 -0.51 13.03 -0.58
N GLU A 278 0.66 12.59 -0.15
CA GLU A 278 0.90 11.97 1.16
C GLU A 278 0.52 12.87 2.35
N HIS A 279 0.68 14.18 2.20
CA HIS A 279 0.44 15.16 3.26
C HIS A 279 -0.90 15.89 3.15
N ASP A 280 -1.74 15.52 2.18
CA ASP A 280 -3.06 16.13 2.03
C ASP A 280 -3.99 15.74 3.17
N ASP A 281 -4.76 16.72 3.65
CA ASP A 281 -5.86 16.42 4.54
C ASP A 281 -6.96 15.69 3.76
N ARG A 282 -7.25 14.46 4.18
CA ARG A 282 -8.23 13.55 3.58
C ARG A 282 -9.68 14.00 3.73
N TYR A 283 -9.93 15.01 4.53
CA TYR A 283 -11.28 15.53 4.79
C TYR A 283 -11.56 16.88 4.13
N VAL A 284 -10.60 17.41 3.38
CA VAL A 284 -10.74 18.63 2.57
C VAL A 284 -11.17 18.24 1.16
N PRO A 285 -12.40 18.59 0.72
CA PRO A 285 -12.96 18.16 -0.56
C PRO A 285 -12.11 18.55 -1.79
N GLU A 286 -11.46 19.71 -1.75
CA GLU A 286 -10.60 20.20 -2.83
C GLU A 286 -9.42 19.26 -3.10
N ASN A 287 -8.95 18.53 -2.09
CA ASN A 287 -7.88 17.54 -2.24
C ASN A 287 -8.37 16.27 -2.98
N TRP A 288 -9.67 15.97 -2.93
CA TRP A 288 -10.21 14.76 -3.58
C TRP A 288 -10.13 14.80 -5.10
N ILE A 289 -10.07 16.01 -5.68
CA ILE A 289 -9.86 16.24 -7.11
C ILE A 289 -8.57 15.55 -7.59
N LYS A 290 -7.52 15.53 -6.75
CA LYS A 290 -6.25 14.87 -7.07
C LYS A 290 -6.39 13.36 -7.34
N ALA A 291 -7.34 12.71 -6.66
CA ALA A 291 -7.67 11.30 -6.83
C ALA A 291 -8.78 11.06 -7.87
N ASN A 292 -9.61 12.06 -8.08
CA ASN A 292 -10.77 12.03 -8.95
C ASN A 292 -10.75 13.21 -9.92
N PRO A 293 -9.98 13.14 -11.01
CA PRO A 293 -9.84 14.25 -11.95
C PRO A 293 -11.16 14.75 -12.56
N ILE A 294 -12.20 13.91 -12.60
CA ILE A 294 -13.53 14.30 -13.07
C ILE A 294 -14.14 15.43 -12.22
N LEU A 295 -13.86 15.46 -10.91
CA LEU A 295 -14.41 16.46 -9.98
C LEU A 295 -13.92 17.89 -10.25
N GLU A 296 -12.85 18.06 -11.01
CA GLU A 296 -12.39 19.37 -11.49
C GLU A 296 -13.40 20.00 -12.46
N PHE A 297 -14.12 19.15 -13.21
CA PHE A 297 -15.01 19.53 -14.30
C PHE A 297 -16.49 19.33 -13.95
N ASP A 298 -16.79 18.55 -12.90
CA ASP A 298 -18.13 18.20 -12.44
C ASP A 298 -18.29 18.57 -10.96
N ARG A 299 -18.86 19.76 -10.71
CA ARG A 299 -19.08 20.28 -9.35
C ARG A 299 -20.18 19.53 -8.61
N ASP A 300 -21.19 19.08 -9.32
CA ASP A 300 -22.30 18.32 -8.71
C ASP A 300 -21.80 16.97 -8.19
N ALA A 301 -20.91 16.32 -8.92
CA ALA A 301 -20.25 15.10 -8.46
C ALA A 301 -19.41 15.32 -7.20
N LEU A 302 -18.72 16.47 -7.08
CA LEU A 302 -17.97 16.83 -5.88
C LEU A 302 -18.93 17.04 -4.68
N GLU A 303 -20.02 17.79 -4.88
CA GLU A 303 -21.01 18.03 -3.83
C GLU A 303 -21.68 16.72 -3.36
N ASN A 304 -21.96 15.81 -4.28
CA ASN A 304 -22.52 14.48 -3.98
C ASN A 304 -21.54 13.58 -3.20
N LEU A 305 -20.23 13.77 -3.33
CA LEU A 305 -19.22 13.00 -2.62
C LEU A 305 -19.07 13.44 -1.15
N ILE A 306 -19.39 14.69 -0.81
CA ILE A 306 -19.25 15.24 0.56
C ILE A 306 -20.07 14.45 1.60
N PRO A 307 -21.38 14.20 1.43
CA PRO A 307 -22.14 13.42 2.41
C PRO A 307 -21.65 11.98 2.54
N ILE A 308 -21.15 11.38 1.46
CA ILE A 308 -20.56 10.04 1.48
C ILE A 308 -19.30 10.03 2.36
N ALA A 309 -18.45 11.04 2.22
CA ALA A 309 -17.25 11.20 3.04
C ALA A 309 -17.58 11.40 4.53
N HIS A 310 -18.60 12.20 4.85
CA HIS A 310 -19.04 12.40 6.23
C HIS A 310 -19.57 11.10 6.82
N THR A 311 -20.44 10.38 6.11
CA THR A 311 -20.96 9.08 6.55
C THR A 311 -19.81 8.09 6.79
N ALA A 312 -18.88 7.98 5.85
CA ALA A 312 -17.73 7.10 5.98
C ALA A 312 -16.84 7.45 7.19
N ARG A 313 -16.64 8.74 7.44
CA ARG A 313 -15.89 9.22 8.63
C ARG A 313 -16.60 8.86 9.93
N ASP A 314 -17.89 9.11 10.01
CA ASP A 314 -18.68 8.95 11.23
C ASP A 314 -18.91 7.46 11.56
N MET A 315 -19.10 6.60 10.56
CA MET A 315 -19.18 5.15 10.72
C MET A 315 -17.81 4.51 10.98
N GLY A 316 -16.74 5.07 10.42
CA GLY A 316 -15.39 4.53 10.59
C GLY A 316 -15.18 3.14 9.96
N GLY A 317 -14.22 2.37 10.47
CA GLY A 317 -14.01 0.98 10.10
C GLY A 317 -13.95 0.70 8.58
N GLU A 318 -14.82 -0.18 8.10
CA GLU A 318 -14.87 -0.58 6.68
C GLU A 318 -15.35 0.53 5.75
N ASP A 319 -16.30 1.35 6.19
CA ASP A 319 -16.84 2.44 5.39
C ASP A 319 -15.78 3.51 5.12
N LEU A 320 -15.03 3.91 6.17
CA LEU A 320 -13.91 4.84 6.01
C LEU A 320 -12.81 4.26 5.13
N ARG A 321 -12.45 2.99 5.33
CA ARG A 321 -11.49 2.28 4.48
C ARG A 321 -11.89 2.30 3.03
N ASP A 322 -13.15 1.93 2.73
CA ASP A 322 -13.67 1.86 1.37
C ASP A 322 -13.67 3.24 0.70
N PHE A 323 -14.01 4.28 1.45
CA PHE A 323 -13.92 5.66 0.98
C PHE A 323 -12.46 6.04 0.63
N LEU A 324 -11.51 5.80 1.55
CA LEU A 324 -10.11 6.15 1.34
C LEU A 324 -9.48 5.41 0.15
N VAL A 325 -9.79 4.13 -0.03
CA VAL A 325 -9.21 3.33 -1.10
C VAL A 325 -9.92 3.54 -2.42
N LYS A 326 -11.25 3.52 -2.44
CA LYS A 326 -12.02 3.50 -3.67
C LYS A 326 -12.32 4.89 -4.22
N GLN A 327 -12.47 5.89 -3.33
CA GLN A 327 -12.72 7.28 -3.73
C GLN A 327 -11.43 8.11 -3.72
N LEU A 328 -10.63 8.03 -2.66
CA LEU A 328 -9.39 8.81 -2.58
C LEU A 328 -8.18 8.10 -3.18
N ASN A 329 -8.38 6.89 -3.70
CA ASN A 329 -7.40 6.10 -4.46
C ASN A 329 -6.07 5.87 -3.70
N MET A 330 -6.19 5.71 -2.38
CA MET A 330 -5.06 5.53 -1.46
C MET A 330 -4.81 4.03 -1.24
N TRP A 331 -3.58 3.56 -1.47
CA TRP A 331 -3.21 2.20 -1.13
C TRP A 331 -3.13 2.01 0.39
N MET A 332 -3.77 0.98 0.89
CA MET A 332 -3.80 0.66 2.31
C MET A 332 -3.69 -0.85 2.52
N GLN A 333 -2.88 -1.27 3.50
CA GLN A 333 -2.96 -2.64 3.99
C GLN A 333 -4.19 -2.74 4.90
N TRP A 334 -5.14 -3.60 4.55
CA TRP A 334 -6.34 -3.78 5.36
C TRP A 334 -6.79 -5.24 5.40
N SER A 335 -6.97 -5.72 6.64
CA SER A 335 -7.68 -6.96 6.94
C SER A 335 -8.51 -6.71 8.20
N ASN A 336 -9.73 -7.23 8.28
CA ASN A 336 -10.56 -7.13 9.48
C ASN A 336 -9.89 -7.77 10.70
N SER A 337 -8.99 -8.71 10.46
CA SER A 337 -8.21 -9.38 11.49
C SER A 337 -6.89 -8.68 11.82
N LEU A 338 -6.49 -7.57 11.14
CA LEU A 338 -5.27 -6.85 11.50
C LEU A 338 -5.35 -6.32 12.93
N TYR A 339 -4.27 -6.56 13.67
CA TYR A 339 -4.17 -6.13 15.05
C TYR A 339 -4.10 -4.60 15.18
N ILE A 340 -3.19 -3.97 14.46
CA ILE A 340 -3.11 -2.50 14.33
C ILE A 340 -3.56 -2.12 12.92
N LYS A 341 -4.74 -1.52 12.81
CA LYS A 341 -5.33 -1.13 11.51
C LYS A 341 -4.64 0.10 10.91
N ASP A 342 -4.20 1.04 11.73
CA ASP A 342 -3.48 2.25 11.32
C ASP A 342 -2.02 2.17 11.77
N ILE A 343 -1.16 1.68 10.88
CA ILE A 343 0.27 1.53 11.17
C ILE A 343 0.98 2.87 11.44
N ALA A 344 0.40 4.00 11.00
CA ALA A 344 0.94 5.32 11.29
C ALA A 344 0.89 5.62 12.80
N LYS A 345 -0.12 5.14 13.51
CA LYS A 345 -0.21 5.24 14.98
C LYS A 345 0.94 4.52 15.67
N TRP A 346 1.29 3.32 15.19
CA TRP A 346 2.47 2.61 15.70
C TRP A 346 3.76 3.35 15.40
N LYS A 347 3.95 3.83 14.17
CA LYS A 347 5.15 4.59 13.80
C LYS A 347 5.30 5.88 14.61
N ALA A 348 4.19 6.50 15.01
CA ALA A 348 4.18 7.70 15.84
C ALA A 348 4.62 7.43 17.30
N CYS A 349 4.74 6.18 17.75
CA CYS A 349 5.31 5.80 19.03
C CYS A 349 6.83 5.97 19.10
N ALA A 350 7.50 6.25 17.97
CA ALA A 350 8.95 6.41 17.91
C ALA A 350 9.40 7.71 18.60
N VAL A 351 10.32 7.58 19.54
CA VAL A 351 10.90 8.70 20.31
C VAL A 351 12.43 8.62 20.28
N LEU A 352 13.11 9.75 20.47
CA LEU A 352 14.57 9.79 20.56
C LEU A 352 15.04 9.37 21.96
N LYS A 353 14.63 8.16 22.38
CA LYS A 353 15.05 7.48 23.61
C LYS A 353 15.52 6.08 23.28
N SER A 354 16.39 5.55 24.12
CA SER A 354 16.91 4.18 24.04
C SER A 354 16.93 3.54 25.44
N LEU A 355 17.33 2.28 25.55
CA LEU A 355 17.47 1.62 26.85
C LEU A 355 18.39 2.37 27.83
N LYS A 356 19.31 3.21 27.33
CA LYS A 356 20.21 4.04 28.15
C LYS A 356 19.46 5.03 29.05
N ASP A 357 18.30 5.52 28.56
CA ASP A 357 17.47 6.50 29.26
C ASP A 357 16.65 5.86 30.40
N PHE A 358 16.63 4.52 30.44
CA PHE A 358 15.89 3.73 31.44
C PHE A 358 16.80 2.93 32.36
N ARG A 359 18.03 3.40 32.55
CA ARG A 359 18.99 2.74 33.45
C ARG A 359 18.43 2.64 34.90
N GLY A 360 18.56 1.45 35.49
CA GLY A 360 18.08 1.16 36.84
C GLY A 360 16.58 0.90 36.93
N SER A 361 15.84 0.93 35.80
CA SER A 361 14.39 0.75 35.80
C SER A 361 13.97 -0.71 35.98
N LYS A 362 12.80 -0.88 36.57
CA LYS A 362 12.08 -2.17 36.55
C LYS A 362 11.62 -2.48 35.14
N CYS A 363 11.70 -3.74 34.74
CA CYS A 363 11.24 -4.20 33.44
C CYS A 363 10.57 -5.56 33.52
N TYR A 364 9.77 -5.86 32.53
CA TYR A 364 9.16 -7.15 32.26
C TYR A 364 9.69 -7.68 30.95
N VAL A 365 10.08 -8.95 30.94
CA VAL A 365 10.69 -9.57 29.77
C VAL A 365 9.73 -10.61 29.21
N GLY A 366 9.49 -10.58 27.90
CA GLY A 366 8.73 -11.60 27.19
C GLY A 366 9.65 -12.37 26.25
N VAL A 367 9.45 -13.67 26.14
CA VAL A 367 10.28 -14.54 25.30
C VAL A 367 9.38 -15.48 24.50
N ASP A 368 9.41 -15.32 23.20
CA ASP A 368 8.74 -16.23 22.24
C ASP A 368 9.78 -17.16 21.63
N LEU A 369 9.71 -18.44 21.99
CA LEU A 369 10.66 -19.48 21.62
C LEU A 369 10.20 -20.28 20.42
N SER A 370 10.94 -20.19 19.29
CA SER A 370 10.64 -21.00 18.12
C SER A 370 11.13 -22.46 18.28
N SER A 371 10.37 -23.40 17.70
CA SER A 371 10.66 -24.84 17.79
C SER A 371 11.59 -25.40 16.71
N GLY A 372 11.88 -24.67 15.65
CA GLY A 372 12.48 -25.36 14.52
C GLY A 372 13.16 -24.52 13.44
N GLY A 373 13.66 -23.33 13.75
CA GLY A 373 14.37 -22.53 12.76
C GLY A 373 13.62 -21.27 12.33
N ASP A 374 12.53 -20.97 12.97
CA ASP A 374 11.86 -19.67 12.90
C ASP A 374 12.57 -18.64 13.77
N LEU A 375 12.14 -17.37 13.69
CA LEU A 375 12.60 -16.34 14.60
C LEU A 375 12.27 -16.72 16.05
N THR A 376 13.22 -16.46 16.93
CA THR A 376 12.99 -16.41 18.37
C THR A 376 13.14 -14.97 18.79
N SER A 377 12.23 -14.43 19.58
CA SER A 377 12.25 -13.00 19.95
C SER A 377 12.19 -12.79 21.45
N ILE A 378 12.88 -11.74 21.90
CA ILE A 378 12.79 -11.22 23.27
C ILE A 378 12.23 -9.80 23.20
N ALA A 379 11.36 -9.47 24.15
CA ALA A 379 10.85 -8.12 24.35
C ALA A 379 11.10 -7.66 25.77
N ILE A 380 11.48 -6.41 25.93
CA ILE A 380 11.62 -5.73 27.21
C ILE A 380 10.59 -4.62 27.27
N VAL A 381 9.70 -4.68 28.24
CA VAL A 381 8.68 -3.67 28.51
C VAL A 381 9.00 -2.96 29.82
N ILE A 382 9.21 -1.66 29.75
CA ILE A 382 9.56 -0.81 30.89
C ILE A 382 8.40 0.16 31.14
N PRO A 383 7.56 -0.08 32.15
CA PRO A 383 6.58 0.90 32.58
C PRO A 383 7.29 2.07 33.29
N PHE A 384 6.82 3.30 33.07
CA PHE A 384 7.35 4.50 33.74
C PHE A 384 6.27 5.60 33.80
N MET A 385 6.51 6.63 34.61
CA MET A 385 5.58 7.74 34.78
C MET A 385 6.11 9.03 34.13
N VAL A 386 5.23 9.73 33.40
CA VAL A 386 5.51 11.08 32.87
C VAL A 386 4.28 11.95 33.18
N ASP A 387 4.47 13.01 33.94
CA ASP A 387 3.42 13.97 34.30
C ASP A 387 2.14 13.30 34.84
N GLY A 388 2.31 12.25 35.66
CA GLY A 388 1.19 11.49 36.23
C GLY A 388 0.51 10.50 35.30
N VAL A 389 0.99 10.37 34.04
CA VAL A 389 0.51 9.39 33.07
C VAL A 389 1.48 8.21 33.02
N LYS A 390 0.94 7.00 33.08
CA LYS A 390 1.72 5.79 32.93
C LYS A 390 2.04 5.57 31.46
N LYS A 391 3.32 5.42 31.13
CA LYS A 391 3.82 5.11 29.80
C LYS A 391 4.66 3.85 29.80
N TYR A 392 4.94 3.32 28.62
CA TYR A 392 5.68 2.08 28.46
C TYR A 392 6.72 2.25 27.36
N PHE A 393 7.99 2.00 27.69
CA PHE A 393 9.03 1.88 26.67
C PHE A 393 9.18 0.41 26.28
N VAL A 394 9.22 0.14 24.98
CA VAL A 394 9.30 -1.22 24.43
C VAL A 394 10.57 -1.35 23.60
N HIS A 395 11.35 -2.39 23.89
CA HIS A 395 12.53 -2.79 23.12
C HIS A 395 12.41 -4.25 22.74
N THR A 396 12.78 -4.60 21.50
CA THR A 396 12.78 -5.99 21.00
C THR A 396 14.11 -6.37 20.39
N HIS A 397 14.40 -7.67 20.43
CA HIS A 397 15.54 -8.25 19.74
C HIS A 397 15.20 -9.67 19.31
N SER A 398 15.69 -10.08 18.14
CA SER A 398 15.39 -11.40 17.58
C SER A 398 16.65 -12.21 17.28
N PHE A 399 16.48 -13.53 17.21
CA PHE A 399 17.54 -14.49 16.94
C PHE A 399 17.11 -15.40 15.79
N ILE A 400 18.06 -15.73 14.90
CA ILE A 400 17.82 -16.58 13.75
C ILE A 400 18.98 -17.57 13.56
N PRO A 401 18.74 -18.85 13.27
CA PRO A 401 19.79 -19.78 12.91
C PRO A 401 20.45 -19.40 11.58
N SER A 402 21.78 -19.52 11.47
CA SER A 402 22.53 -19.09 10.29
C SER A 402 22.05 -19.76 8.99
N SER A 403 21.68 -21.05 9.04
CA SER A 403 21.18 -21.78 7.86
C SER A 403 19.82 -21.30 7.34
N ARG A 404 19.09 -20.51 8.13
CA ARG A 404 17.73 -20.04 7.79
C ARG A 404 17.71 -18.62 7.23
N VAL A 405 18.78 -17.86 7.35
CA VAL A 405 18.83 -16.45 6.91
C VAL A 405 18.46 -16.30 5.43
N ASP A 406 19.15 -17.05 4.55
CA ASP A 406 18.91 -16.99 3.11
C ASP A 406 17.52 -17.50 2.70
N GLU A 407 17.01 -18.48 3.43
CA GLU A 407 15.65 -19.01 3.21
C GLU A 407 14.62 -17.94 3.56
N HIS A 408 14.74 -17.30 4.72
CA HIS A 408 13.81 -16.27 5.19
C HIS A 408 13.87 -15.00 4.33
N ILE A 409 15.03 -14.60 3.84
CA ILE A 409 15.12 -13.48 2.86
C ILE A 409 14.27 -13.79 1.61
N LYS A 410 14.29 -15.04 1.14
CA LYS A 410 13.55 -15.46 -0.06
C LYS A 410 12.05 -15.66 0.20
N THR A 411 11.69 -16.26 1.34
CA THR A 411 10.28 -16.56 1.68
C THR A 411 9.54 -15.33 2.13
N ASP A 412 10.11 -14.61 3.10
CA ASP A 412 9.47 -13.47 3.74
C ASP A 412 9.63 -12.16 2.92
N LYS A 413 10.62 -12.14 2.00
CA LYS A 413 10.94 -11.03 1.10
C LYS A 413 11.20 -9.71 1.81
N VAL A 414 11.88 -9.78 2.94
CA VAL A 414 12.30 -8.65 3.77
C VAL A 414 13.82 -8.68 4.00
N PRO A 415 14.43 -7.54 4.33
CA PRO A 415 15.89 -7.40 4.36
C PRO A 415 16.48 -7.86 5.71
N TYR A 416 16.49 -9.18 5.95
CA TYR A 416 17.11 -9.73 7.17
C TYR A 416 18.61 -9.38 7.27
N ASP A 417 19.30 -9.32 6.16
CA ASP A 417 20.70 -8.89 6.06
C ASP A 417 20.89 -7.48 6.64
N VAL A 418 20.05 -6.54 6.27
CA VAL A 418 20.06 -5.16 6.82
C VAL A 418 19.70 -5.14 8.31
N TRP A 419 18.77 -5.97 8.75
CA TRP A 419 18.40 -6.05 10.17
C TRP A 419 19.51 -6.67 11.03
N ILE A 420 20.24 -7.65 10.49
CA ILE A 420 21.42 -8.23 11.12
C ILE A 420 22.53 -7.17 11.23
N GLU A 421 22.82 -6.45 10.14
CA GLU A 421 23.83 -5.39 10.12
C GLU A 421 23.52 -4.28 11.13
N LYS A 422 22.25 -3.94 11.31
CA LYS A 422 21.78 -2.96 12.30
C LYS A 422 21.73 -3.49 13.73
N GLY A 423 22.04 -4.75 13.97
CA GLY A 423 22.02 -5.37 15.29
C GLY A 423 20.61 -5.63 15.85
N LEU A 424 19.58 -5.66 14.99
CA LEU A 424 18.20 -5.99 15.40
C LEU A 424 17.98 -7.51 15.47
N VAL A 425 18.80 -8.28 14.76
CA VAL A 425 18.76 -9.72 14.71
C VAL A 425 20.15 -10.30 14.94
N THR A 426 20.26 -11.23 15.88
CA THR A 426 21.49 -12.00 16.12
C THR A 426 21.42 -13.34 15.41
N VAL A 427 22.46 -13.64 14.61
CA VAL A 427 22.61 -14.93 13.95
C VAL A 427 23.22 -15.94 14.93
N THR A 428 22.58 -17.09 15.11
CA THR A 428 23.10 -18.18 15.95
C THR A 428 23.76 -19.25 15.10
N GLU A 429 25.03 -19.57 15.41
CA GLU A 429 25.87 -20.51 14.64
C GLU A 429 26.05 -21.88 15.29
N THR A 430 25.79 -21.96 16.60
CA THR A 430 25.89 -23.21 17.36
C THR A 430 24.80 -24.21 16.93
N LEU A 431 24.94 -25.47 17.36
CA LEU A 431 24.05 -26.56 16.95
C LEU A 431 23.98 -26.76 15.41
N GLY A 432 25.05 -26.45 14.70
CA GLY A 432 25.13 -26.56 13.24
C GLY A 432 24.34 -25.47 12.50
N GLY A 433 23.94 -24.40 13.20
CA GLY A 433 23.14 -23.29 12.63
C GLY A 433 21.74 -23.68 12.19
N ILE A 434 21.23 -24.84 12.63
CA ILE A 434 19.92 -25.39 12.21
C ILE A 434 18.79 -24.94 13.15
N LYS A 435 19.11 -24.77 14.44
CA LYS A 435 18.19 -24.36 15.49
C LYS A 435 18.74 -23.16 16.24
N THR A 436 17.85 -22.33 16.78
CA THR A 436 18.25 -21.25 17.67
C THR A 436 18.85 -21.83 18.95
N ASP A 437 20.05 -21.40 19.30
CA ASP A 437 20.67 -21.74 20.58
C ASP A 437 20.23 -20.76 21.64
N TYR A 438 19.47 -21.22 22.60
CA TYR A 438 18.90 -20.39 23.67
C TYR A 438 19.93 -19.72 24.57
N LYS A 439 21.17 -20.21 24.57
CA LYS A 439 22.30 -19.56 25.28
C LYS A 439 22.59 -18.16 24.76
N TYR A 440 22.33 -17.89 23.48
CA TYR A 440 22.45 -16.53 22.91
C TYR A 440 21.41 -15.60 23.54
N ILE A 441 20.18 -16.09 23.77
CA ILE A 441 19.10 -15.31 24.38
C ILE A 441 19.44 -14.98 25.83
N ILE A 442 19.88 -16.00 26.57
CA ILE A 442 20.31 -15.86 27.98
C ILE A 442 21.44 -14.84 28.09
N LYS A 443 22.48 -15.00 27.28
CA LYS A 443 23.61 -14.08 27.25
C LYS A 443 23.18 -12.64 26.90
N TYR A 444 22.33 -12.50 25.90
CA TYR A 444 21.81 -11.18 25.50
C TYR A 444 21.08 -10.51 26.68
N LEU A 445 20.22 -11.24 27.37
CA LEU A 445 19.53 -10.73 28.56
C LEU A 445 20.48 -10.35 29.67
N GLU A 446 21.48 -11.19 29.99
CA GLU A 446 22.51 -10.88 30.98
C GLU A 446 23.28 -9.61 30.63
N ASP A 447 23.71 -9.50 29.36
CA ASP A 447 24.48 -8.36 28.87
C ASP A 447 23.64 -7.07 28.99
N LEU A 448 22.35 -7.09 28.60
CA LEU A 448 21.45 -5.93 28.74
C LEU A 448 21.21 -5.53 30.20
N VAL A 449 20.90 -6.52 31.05
CA VAL A 449 20.67 -6.27 32.49
C VAL A 449 21.91 -5.64 33.11
N LYS A 450 23.09 -6.13 32.78
CA LYS A 450 24.36 -5.60 33.30
C LYS A 450 24.71 -4.22 32.72
N GLU A 451 24.52 -4.04 31.42
CA GLU A 451 24.89 -2.81 30.72
C GLU A 451 24.00 -1.63 31.16
N TYR A 452 22.69 -1.86 31.27
CA TYR A 452 21.71 -0.82 31.58
C TYR A 452 21.21 -0.87 33.02
N ASP A 453 21.76 -1.74 33.87
CA ASP A 453 21.34 -1.91 35.29
C ASP A 453 19.83 -2.17 35.40
N LEU A 454 19.24 -2.89 34.44
CA LEU A 454 17.81 -3.17 34.44
C LEU A 454 17.45 -4.13 35.57
N LYS A 455 16.21 -4.01 36.08
CA LYS A 455 15.67 -4.85 37.14
C LYS A 455 14.49 -5.68 36.65
N PRO A 456 14.76 -6.84 35.99
CA PRO A 456 13.70 -7.73 35.55
C PRO A 456 12.85 -8.17 36.77
N GLN A 457 11.55 -7.88 36.68
CA GLN A 457 10.59 -8.28 37.71
C GLN A 457 10.03 -9.67 37.42
N LEU A 458 9.91 -10.00 36.13
CA LEU A 458 9.37 -11.26 35.69
C LEU A 458 9.80 -11.54 34.25
N ILE A 459 10.15 -12.80 33.96
CA ILE A 459 10.36 -13.29 32.59
C ILE A 459 9.18 -14.16 32.19
N CYS A 460 8.43 -13.70 31.19
CA CYS A 460 7.21 -14.29 30.69
C CYS A 460 7.50 -15.08 29.40
N TYR A 461 7.08 -16.34 29.31
CA TYR A 461 7.42 -17.20 28.19
C TYR A 461 6.28 -18.14 27.80
N ASP A 462 6.18 -18.50 26.51
CA ASP A 462 5.32 -19.60 26.07
C ASP A 462 5.89 -20.93 26.59
N PRO A 463 5.10 -21.77 27.31
CA PRO A 463 5.55 -23.05 27.80
C PRO A 463 5.96 -24.05 26.71
N HIS A 464 5.59 -23.81 25.45
CA HIS A 464 6.04 -24.62 24.31
C HIS A 464 7.56 -24.45 24.11
N ASN A 465 8.28 -25.57 24.07
CA ASN A 465 9.77 -25.63 23.86
C ASN A 465 10.65 -24.99 24.95
N ALA A 466 10.07 -24.57 26.09
CA ALA A 466 10.79 -23.80 27.11
C ALA A 466 11.67 -24.63 28.06
N SER A 467 11.58 -25.97 28.11
CA SER A 467 12.23 -26.78 29.14
C SER A 467 13.75 -26.64 29.23
N ALA A 468 14.45 -26.53 28.10
CA ALA A 468 15.90 -26.32 28.07
C ALA A 468 16.27 -24.85 28.44
N PHE A 469 15.46 -23.90 28.06
CA PHE A 469 15.62 -22.48 28.36
C PHE A 469 15.45 -22.20 29.86
N LEU A 470 14.49 -22.87 30.51
CA LEU A 470 14.16 -22.66 31.92
C LEU A 470 15.31 -23.05 32.86
N SER A 471 16.00 -24.13 32.58
CA SER A 471 17.12 -24.56 33.44
C SER A 471 18.28 -23.54 33.43
N ASP A 472 18.52 -22.92 32.28
CA ASP A 472 19.55 -21.89 32.15
C ASP A 472 19.08 -20.56 32.79
N LEU A 473 17.77 -20.24 32.69
CA LEU A 473 17.16 -19.05 33.28
C LEU A 473 17.14 -19.11 34.81
N GLU A 474 16.76 -20.25 35.39
CA GLU A 474 16.78 -20.48 36.84
C GLU A 474 18.20 -20.34 37.43
N ALA A 475 19.20 -20.74 36.65
CA ALA A 475 20.61 -20.61 37.07
C ALA A 475 21.06 -19.14 37.22
N LEU A 476 20.38 -18.20 36.53
CA LEU A 476 20.62 -16.75 36.62
C LEU A 476 19.87 -16.09 37.79
N GLY A 477 18.95 -16.79 38.43
CA GLY A 477 18.18 -16.29 39.57
C GLY A 477 17.06 -15.30 39.19
N PHE A 478 16.58 -15.32 37.95
CA PHE A 478 15.44 -14.52 37.54
C PHE A 478 14.11 -15.26 37.80
N ASP A 479 13.12 -14.53 38.30
CA ASP A 479 11.76 -15.06 38.41
C ASP A 479 11.11 -15.21 37.04
N SER A 480 10.49 -16.36 36.79
CA SER A 480 9.87 -16.66 35.50
C SER A 480 8.44 -17.19 35.64
N ILE A 481 7.62 -16.95 34.63
CA ILE A 481 6.24 -17.43 34.58
C ILE A 481 5.84 -17.85 33.15
N SER A 482 5.14 -18.98 33.04
CA SER A 482 4.56 -19.39 31.76
C SER A 482 3.30 -18.60 31.43
N VAL A 483 3.15 -18.26 30.17
CA VAL A 483 1.98 -17.57 29.60
C VAL A 483 1.30 -18.52 28.62
N THR A 484 0.11 -18.96 28.95
CA THR A 484 -0.65 -19.88 28.08
C THR A 484 -1.20 -19.13 26.87
N GLN A 485 -0.92 -19.62 25.66
CA GLN A 485 -1.25 -18.98 24.38
C GLN A 485 -2.74 -19.16 23.98
N THR A 486 -3.68 -18.88 24.89
CA THR A 486 -5.12 -18.92 24.62
C THR A 486 -5.72 -17.53 24.53
N ALA A 487 -6.80 -17.37 23.75
CA ALA A 487 -7.49 -16.07 23.63
C ALA A 487 -7.97 -15.56 25.01
N LYS A 488 -8.44 -16.45 25.87
CA LYS A 488 -8.86 -16.10 27.23
C LYS A 488 -7.72 -15.50 28.06
N GLU A 489 -6.52 -16.07 27.97
CA GLU A 489 -5.37 -15.69 28.77
C GLU A 489 -4.69 -14.40 28.28
N LEU A 490 -4.68 -14.20 26.95
CA LEU A 490 -3.99 -13.08 26.31
C LEU A 490 -4.91 -11.89 25.96
N ASN A 491 -6.25 -12.04 26.12
CA ASN A 491 -7.20 -11.01 25.72
C ASN A 491 -6.86 -9.63 26.29
N ASP A 492 -6.70 -9.56 27.61
CA ASP A 492 -6.52 -8.30 28.30
C ASP A 492 -5.22 -7.61 27.88
N ALA A 493 -4.12 -8.37 27.79
CA ALA A 493 -2.85 -7.85 27.30
C ALA A 493 -2.92 -7.38 25.84
N THR A 494 -3.59 -8.15 24.99
CA THR A 494 -3.76 -7.84 23.57
C THR A 494 -4.60 -6.59 23.36
N VAL A 495 -5.70 -6.44 24.12
CA VAL A 495 -6.57 -5.26 24.02
C VAL A 495 -5.89 -4.03 24.61
N ASP A 496 -5.30 -4.14 25.81
CA ASP A 496 -4.68 -3.04 26.51
C ASP A 496 -3.48 -2.46 25.73
N PHE A 497 -2.56 -3.31 25.25
CA PHE A 497 -1.43 -2.84 24.43
C PHE A 497 -1.88 -2.05 23.20
N ARG A 498 -2.92 -2.51 22.51
CA ARG A 498 -3.50 -1.77 21.38
C ARG A 498 -4.07 -0.41 21.80
N LEU A 499 -4.76 -0.35 22.92
CA LEU A 499 -5.33 0.90 23.42
C LEU A 499 -4.24 1.89 23.84
N GLU A 500 -3.18 1.42 24.48
CA GLU A 500 -2.05 2.25 24.88
C GLU A 500 -1.25 2.79 23.67
N ILE A 501 -1.14 2.01 22.58
CA ILE A 501 -0.62 2.51 21.29
C ILE A 501 -1.49 3.65 20.77
N LEU A 502 -2.81 3.47 20.75
CA LEU A 502 -3.74 4.46 20.23
C LEU A 502 -3.78 5.73 21.10
N ALA A 503 -3.57 5.59 22.40
CA ALA A 503 -3.47 6.69 23.36
C ALA A 503 -2.13 7.44 23.30
N GLY A 504 -1.10 6.89 22.61
CA GLY A 504 0.25 7.48 22.56
C GLY A 504 1.07 7.27 23.83
N ASN A 505 0.74 6.25 24.62
CA ASN A 505 1.42 5.89 25.86
C ASN A 505 2.52 4.85 25.67
N VAL A 506 2.66 4.27 24.47
CA VAL A 506 3.76 3.38 24.12
C VAL A 506 4.86 4.18 23.45
N GLU A 507 6.09 3.97 23.87
CA GLU A 507 7.30 4.57 23.31
C GLU A 507 8.24 3.46 22.79
N ILE A 508 8.83 3.64 21.61
CA ILE A 508 9.85 2.78 21.04
C ILE A 508 11.05 3.61 20.57
N GLU A 509 12.21 2.98 20.48
CA GLU A 509 13.40 3.66 19.98
C GLU A 509 13.21 4.16 18.55
N GLY A 510 13.51 5.43 18.33
CA GLY A 510 13.43 6.12 17.06
C GLY A 510 14.76 6.73 16.64
N ILE A 511 14.88 6.95 15.35
CA ILE A 511 16.01 7.66 14.74
C ILE A 511 15.50 8.88 13.97
N GLU A 512 16.31 9.92 13.95
CA GLU A 512 16.04 11.13 13.19
C GLU A 512 16.45 10.92 11.73
N VAL A 513 15.51 11.14 10.81
CA VAL A 513 15.76 11.07 9.37
C VAL A 513 15.27 12.34 8.67
N GLY A 514 15.91 12.70 7.55
CA GLY A 514 15.55 13.88 6.76
C GLY A 514 16.68 14.90 6.62
N LYS A 515 16.44 15.94 5.83
CA LYS A 515 17.39 17.03 5.62
C LYS A 515 17.22 18.09 6.72
N GLU A 516 18.28 18.88 6.94
CA GLU A 516 18.26 19.99 7.90
C GLU A 516 17.06 20.94 7.62
N GLY A 517 16.20 21.12 8.65
CA GLY A 517 14.95 21.89 8.53
C GLY A 517 13.67 21.05 8.27
N ASN A 518 13.80 19.74 7.98
CA ASN A 518 12.65 18.85 7.79
C ASN A 518 12.95 17.43 8.32
N LYS A 519 13.34 17.36 9.59
CA LYS A 519 13.67 16.10 10.27
C LYS A 519 12.43 15.51 10.91
N ILE A 520 12.26 14.20 10.73
CA ILE A 520 11.20 13.41 11.36
C ILE A 520 11.81 12.26 12.15
N VAL A 521 11.13 11.83 13.22
CA VAL A 521 11.52 10.65 13.98
C VAL A 521 10.77 9.44 13.43
N VAL A 522 11.51 8.39 13.11
CA VAL A 522 10.95 7.11 12.63
C VAL A 522 11.44 5.97 13.51
N PRO A 523 10.70 4.84 13.61
CA PRO A 523 11.16 3.68 14.35
C PRO A 523 12.54 3.20 13.90
N ALA A 524 13.42 2.93 14.86
CA ALA A 524 14.74 2.34 14.60
C ALA A 524 14.63 0.86 14.22
N ASP A 525 13.70 0.13 14.84
CA ASP A 525 13.46 -1.29 14.63
C ASP A 525 12.48 -1.56 13.48
N GLY A 526 13.03 -1.81 12.30
CA GLY A 526 12.24 -2.16 11.10
C GLY A 526 11.60 -3.55 11.17
N LEU A 527 12.21 -4.50 11.90
CA LEU A 527 11.64 -5.83 12.10
C LEU A 527 10.37 -5.77 12.96
N LEU A 528 10.39 -5.00 14.04
CA LEU A 528 9.21 -4.79 14.89
C LEU A 528 8.08 -4.10 14.14
N VAL A 529 8.40 -3.07 13.32
CA VAL A 529 7.40 -2.42 12.46
C VAL A 529 6.75 -3.42 11.50
N TRP A 530 7.55 -4.28 10.87
CA TRP A 530 7.07 -5.31 9.97
C TRP A 530 6.24 -6.37 10.70
N SER A 531 6.67 -6.83 11.86
CA SER A 531 5.96 -7.78 12.71
C SER A 531 4.55 -7.28 13.09
N ILE A 532 4.45 -6.07 13.60
CA ILE A 532 3.16 -5.46 13.99
C ILE A 532 2.25 -5.23 12.77
N ALA A 533 2.80 -4.82 11.63
CA ALA A 533 2.02 -4.62 10.40
C ALA A 533 1.40 -5.94 9.88
N ASN A 534 1.98 -7.08 10.23
CA ASN A 534 1.50 -8.41 9.84
C ASN A 534 0.65 -9.10 10.91
N ALA A 535 0.69 -8.63 12.15
CA ALA A 535 -0.04 -9.23 13.25
C ALA A 535 -1.55 -9.22 13.00
N LYS A 536 -2.18 -10.38 13.15
CA LYS A 536 -3.62 -10.56 13.00
C LYS A 536 -4.21 -11.16 14.26
N THR A 537 -5.45 -10.81 14.57
CA THR A 537 -6.17 -11.33 15.71
C THR A 537 -7.21 -12.38 15.31
N ILE A 538 -7.38 -13.38 16.15
CA ILE A 538 -8.55 -14.26 16.15
C ILE A 538 -9.36 -14.00 17.40
N SER A 539 -10.66 -14.29 17.33
CA SER A 539 -11.56 -14.25 18.49
C SER A 539 -12.14 -15.64 18.77
N ASN A 540 -12.34 -15.93 20.05
CA ASN A 540 -13.12 -17.09 20.46
C ASN A 540 -14.62 -16.77 20.46
N ASN A 541 -15.44 -17.76 20.83
CA ASN A 541 -16.90 -17.63 20.88
C ASN A 541 -17.42 -16.60 21.91
N TYR A 542 -16.56 -16.12 22.82
CA TYR A 542 -16.88 -15.11 23.84
C TYR A 542 -16.41 -13.70 23.43
N GLY A 543 -15.84 -13.54 22.23
CA GLY A 543 -15.31 -12.27 21.75
C GLY A 543 -13.92 -11.92 22.29
N GLU A 544 -13.27 -12.79 23.08
CA GLU A 544 -11.91 -12.62 23.55
C GLU A 544 -10.92 -12.80 22.40
N ILE A 545 -9.93 -11.95 22.29
CA ILE A 545 -8.98 -11.92 21.16
C ILE A 545 -7.56 -12.29 21.60
N LYS A 546 -6.80 -12.87 20.68
CA LYS A 546 -5.34 -13.01 20.74
C LYS A 546 -4.73 -12.73 19.37
N ILE A 547 -3.45 -12.41 19.33
CA ILE A 547 -2.67 -12.46 18.10
C ILE A 547 -2.44 -13.93 17.75
N ASP A 548 -2.46 -14.27 16.46
CA ASP A 548 -2.40 -15.67 16.04
C ASP A 548 -1.47 -15.89 14.85
N LYS A 549 -0.54 -16.83 15.00
CA LYS A 549 0.44 -17.21 13.99
C LYS A 549 -0.18 -17.99 12.83
N ASP A 550 -1.24 -18.78 13.09
CA ASP A 550 -1.81 -19.69 12.10
C ASP A 550 -2.53 -18.97 10.95
N ILE A 551 -3.04 -17.75 11.19
CA ILE A 551 -3.72 -16.94 10.17
C ILE A 551 -2.80 -15.95 9.45
N THR A 552 -1.54 -15.86 9.85
CA THR A 552 -0.52 -15.07 9.17
C THR A 552 0.55 -15.97 8.57
N THR A 553 0.97 -15.68 7.36
CA THR A 553 2.12 -16.37 6.72
C THR A 553 3.45 -15.70 7.08
N GLU A 554 3.40 -14.61 7.83
CA GLU A 554 4.54 -13.76 8.15
C GLU A 554 4.93 -13.94 9.62
N ARG A 555 6.16 -13.58 9.96
CA ARG A 555 6.69 -13.71 11.31
C ARG A 555 6.16 -12.61 12.22
N ILE A 556 5.62 -13.01 13.37
CA ILE A 556 5.05 -12.09 14.37
C ILE A 556 5.72 -12.27 15.75
N ASP A 557 6.81 -13.01 15.81
CA ASP A 557 7.51 -13.37 17.04
C ASP A 557 7.88 -12.16 17.94
N PRO A 558 8.32 -10.99 17.39
CA PRO A 558 8.56 -9.80 18.21
C PRO A 558 7.31 -9.29 18.93
N ILE A 559 6.14 -9.28 18.28
CA ILE A 559 4.90 -8.81 18.91
C ILE A 559 4.37 -9.82 19.92
N ASP A 560 4.49 -11.13 19.67
CA ASP A 560 4.09 -12.17 20.62
C ASP A 560 4.91 -12.06 21.91
N ALA A 561 6.24 -11.87 21.81
CA ALA A 561 7.09 -11.61 22.96
C ALA A 561 6.66 -10.35 23.74
N ILE A 562 6.22 -9.27 23.03
CA ILE A 562 5.69 -8.07 23.70
C ILE A 562 4.43 -8.40 24.49
N ILE A 563 3.47 -9.12 23.91
CA ILE A 563 2.21 -9.44 24.57
C ILE A 563 2.43 -10.29 25.82
N ASP A 564 3.38 -11.22 25.77
CA ASP A 564 3.74 -12.05 26.95
C ASP A 564 4.27 -11.19 28.10
N ALA A 565 5.18 -10.24 27.81
CA ALA A 565 5.66 -9.29 28.82
C ALA A 565 4.57 -8.32 29.29
N TRP A 566 3.76 -7.82 28.33
CA TRP A 566 2.72 -6.83 28.58
C TRP A 566 1.69 -7.28 29.59
N LYS A 567 1.34 -8.55 29.59
CA LYS A 567 0.39 -9.18 30.52
C LYS A 567 0.69 -8.87 32.00
N HIS A 568 1.95 -8.71 32.33
CA HIS A 568 2.39 -8.39 33.68
C HIS A 568 2.79 -6.92 33.82
N ALA A 569 3.41 -6.33 32.81
CA ALA A 569 3.82 -4.92 32.82
C ALA A 569 2.63 -3.96 32.98
N MET A 570 1.49 -4.25 32.36
CA MET A 570 0.28 -3.43 32.49
C MET A 570 -0.25 -3.35 33.91
N LYS A 571 0.07 -4.35 34.78
CA LYS A 571 -0.38 -4.43 36.17
C LYS A 571 0.55 -3.73 37.15
N GLU A 572 1.71 -3.21 36.71
CA GLU A 572 2.62 -2.49 37.56
C GLU A 572 1.92 -1.26 38.17
N GLU A 573 1.84 -1.20 39.48
CA GLU A 573 1.28 -0.06 40.20
C GLU A 573 2.43 0.85 40.64
N TYR A 574 2.40 2.10 40.18
CA TYR A 574 3.26 3.14 40.74
C TYR A 574 2.59 3.74 41.99
N ARG A 575 3.02 3.27 43.14
CA ARG A 575 2.72 3.98 44.38
C ARG A 575 3.71 5.15 44.48
N PRO A 576 3.24 6.41 44.69
CA PRO A 576 4.16 7.51 44.96
C PRO A 576 5.05 7.09 46.11
N ASP A 577 6.36 7.31 45.98
CA ASP A 577 7.28 7.03 47.08
C ASP A 577 6.79 7.84 48.31
N VAL A 578 6.49 7.12 49.38
CA VAL A 578 5.96 7.74 50.61
C VAL A 578 6.89 8.89 51.06
N ASN A 579 8.19 8.76 50.81
CA ASN A 579 9.19 9.78 51.10
C ASN A 579 9.09 11.01 50.18
N GLU A 580 8.80 10.84 48.87
CA GLU A 580 8.55 11.98 47.97
C GLU A 580 7.27 12.71 48.37
N THR A 581 6.18 11.99 48.62
CA THR A 581 4.90 12.58 49.04
C THR A 581 5.03 13.29 50.41
N VAL A 582 5.82 12.74 51.32
CA VAL A 582 6.12 13.38 52.60
C VAL A 582 6.99 14.62 52.42
N ASN A 583 7.98 14.58 51.54
CA ASN A 583 8.84 15.73 51.23
C ASN A 583 8.06 16.85 50.52
N GLU A 584 7.21 16.53 49.55
CA GLU A 584 6.32 17.51 48.92
C GLU A 584 5.33 18.13 49.91
N TRP A 585 4.79 17.31 50.84
CA TRP A 585 3.93 17.80 51.88
C TRP A 585 4.68 18.70 52.89
N LEU A 586 5.91 18.33 53.27
CA LEU A 586 6.78 19.15 54.10
C LEU A 586 7.13 20.48 53.44
N GLU A 587 7.46 20.49 52.14
CA GLU A 587 7.72 21.73 51.40
C GLU A 587 6.48 22.63 51.30
N GLN A 588 5.31 22.05 51.08
CA GLN A 588 4.05 22.79 51.08
C GLN A 588 3.71 23.33 52.44
N PHE A 589 3.96 22.54 53.49
CA PHE A 589 3.75 22.95 54.86
C PHE A 589 4.71 24.07 55.28
N GLU A 590 5.99 24.00 54.92
CA GLU A 590 6.95 25.08 55.15
C GLU A 590 6.59 26.38 54.41
N LYS A 591 6.11 26.27 53.13
CA LYS A 591 5.59 27.42 52.38
C LYS A 591 4.37 28.04 53.05
N TYR A 592 3.49 27.22 53.62
CA TYR A 592 2.32 27.69 54.36
C TYR A 592 2.72 28.41 55.67
N MET A 593 3.65 27.83 56.41
CA MET A 593 4.15 28.43 57.65
C MET A 593 4.91 29.75 57.42
N LYS A 594 5.68 29.87 56.34
CA LYS A 594 6.34 31.12 55.95
C LYS A 594 5.35 32.23 55.56
N LYS A 595 4.22 31.88 54.92
CA LYS A 595 3.14 32.84 54.60
C LYS A 595 2.27 33.24 55.79
N GLY A 596 2.21 32.43 56.84
CA GLY A 596 1.46 32.73 58.08
C GLY A 596 2.20 33.56 59.11
N GLY A 597 3.52 33.79 58.97
CA GLY A 597 4.36 34.57 59.82
C GLY A 597 4.51 36.06 59.49
N GLU A 598 3.86 36.51 58.40
CA GLU A 598 3.84 37.92 57.92
C GLU A 598 2.48 38.60 58.14
N LYS A 599 1.83 38.30 59.30
CA LYS A 599 0.66 39.07 59.74
C LYS A 599 0.89 39.57 61.14
#